data_3bbaada7235188502716d840c882d7b2
#
_entry.id   3bbaada7235188502716d840c882d7b2
#
_cell.length_a   1.000
_cell.length_b   1.000
_cell.length_c   1.000
_cell.angle_alpha   90.00
_cell.angle_beta   90.00
_cell.angle_gamma   90.00
#
_symmetry.space_group_name_H-M   'P 1'
#
loop_
_entity.id
_entity.type
_entity.pdbx_description
1 polymer ?
#
loop_
_entity_poly.entity_id
_entity_poly.type
_entity_poly.pdbx_seq_one_letter_code
_entity_poly.pdbx_strand_id
1 'polypeptide(L)'
;KLMKRNDWNMKPGEFHLTVIGIVQDLEGRFLVTRRNLDKEWAAGWWELPGGGVNAGEDSKDAIIREIKEEVGIDVSNAKGGHIYTYKNESPEEKNNYFVDVYNFVLDFKASDIKVQQEEVLEFNIATFEEIQNYEKEIGFLHYNSLKPAIDKIMKKQ
;
A
#
# COMPACT_ATOMS: atom_id res chain seq x y z
N LYS A 1 18.23 -7.29 10.09
CA LYS A 1 19.05 -6.09 10.11
C LYS A 1 18.27 -4.89 9.61
N LEU A 2 18.30 -3.82 10.39
CA LEU A 2 17.62 -2.58 9.98
C LEU A 2 18.54 -1.80 9.03
N MET A 3 17.96 -1.40 7.89
CA MET A 3 18.64 -0.58 6.90
C MET A 3 18.23 0.89 7.05
N LYS A 4 19.07 1.80 6.64
CA LYS A 4 18.67 3.21 6.54
C LYS A 4 17.59 3.36 5.49
N ARG A 5 16.64 4.23 5.76
CA ARG A 5 15.61 4.59 4.78
C ARG A 5 16.29 5.12 3.51
N ASN A 6 15.81 4.69 2.35
CA ASN A 6 16.35 5.04 1.03
C ASN A 6 17.74 4.48 0.73
N ASP A 7 18.21 3.51 1.51
CA ASP A 7 19.41 2.77 1.16
C ASP A 7 19.02 1.58 0.30
N TRP A 8 19.20 1.72 -1.01
CA TRP A 8 18.83 0.71 -2.00
C TRP A 8 20.00 -0.14 -2.46
N ASN A 9 21.17 0.02 -1.84
CA ASN A 9 22.39 -0.71 -2.20
C ASN A 9 22.58 -1.91 -1.27
N MET A 10 21.66 -2.86 -1.38
CA MET A 10 21.55 -3.99 -0.45
C MET A 10 22.29 -5.22 -0.93
N LYS A 11 22.90 -5.92 0.02
CA LYS A 11 23.48 -7.25 -0.21
C LYS A 11 22.37 -8.31 -0.08
N PRO A 12 22.55 -9.51 -0.67
CA PRO A 12 21.65 -10.62 -0.43
C PRO A 12 21.46 -10.87 1.07
N GLY A 13 20.23 -11.08 1.50
CA GLY A 13 19.90 -11.28 2.91
C GLY A 13 19.62 -10.00 3.71
N GLU A 14 19.85 -8.83 3.13
CA GLU A 14 19.47 -7.55 3.75
C GLU A 14 18.15 -7.07 3.15
N PHE A 15 17.21 -6.63 4.00
CA PHE A 15 15.87 -6.28 3.57
C PHE A 15 15.36 -5.01 4.25
N HIS A 16 14.66 -4.19 3.48
CA HIS A 16 13.79 -3.15 4.05
C HIS A 16 12.47 -3.79 4.47
N LEU A 17 11.83 -3.19 5.44
CA LEU A 17 10.44 -3.54 5.79
C LEU A 17 9.52 -2.43 5.30
N THR A 18 8.53 -2.82 4.51
CA THR A 18 7.50 -1.92 4.00
C THR A 18 6.13 -2.42 4.41
N VAL A 19 5.13 -1.56 4.33
CA VAL A 19 3.75 -1.89 4.68
C VAL A 19 2.81 -1.42 3.59
N ILE A 20 1.76 -2.20 3.38
CA ILE A 20 0.67 -1.85 2.45
C ILE A 20 -0.65 -2.06 3.17
N GLY A 21 -1.57 -1.12 3.03
CA GLY A 21 -2.90 -1.21 3.61
C GLY A 21 -3.98 -1.39 2.56
N ILE A 22 -4.76 -2.46 2.68
CA ILE A 22 -5.98 -2.66 1.91
C ILE A 22 -7.11 -2.04 2.74
N VAL A 23 -7.50 -0.81 2.37
CA VAL A 23 -8.51 -0.04 3.11
C VAL A 23 -9.83 -0.15 2.37
N GLN A 24 -10.84 -0.68 3.04
CA GLN A 24 -12.17 -0.88 2.45
C GLN A 24 -13.24 -0.10 3.20
N ASP A 25 -14.22 0.40 2.44
CA ASP A 25 -15.43 0.95 3.05
C ASP A 25 -16.42 -0.19 3.40
N LEU A 26 -17.59 0.17 3.94
CA LEU A 26 -18.57 -0.83 4.35
C LEU A 26 -19.22 -1.57 3.17
N GLU A 27 -19.05 -1.06 1.95
CA GLU A 27 -19.53 -1.72 0.73
C GLU A 27 -18.47 -2.61 0.10
N GLY A 28 -17.28 -2.70 0.71
CA GLY A 28 -16.18 -3.53 0.22
C GLY A 28 -15.35 -2.91 -0.90
N ARG A 29 -15.53 -1.61 -1.16
CA ARG A 29 -14.72 -0.90 -2.14
C ARG A 29 -13.37 -0.52 -1.55
N PHE A 30 -12.38 -0.36 -2.39
CA PHE A 30 -10.97 -0.19 -2.02
C PHE A 30 -10.53 1.26 -2.20
N LEU A 31 -9.86 1.82 -1.20
CA LEU A 31 -9.23 3.12 -1.31
C LEU A 31 -7.91 2.97 -2.05
N VAL A 32 -7.81 3.59 -3.22
CA VAL A 32 -6.62 3.55 -4.07
C VAL A 32 -6.15 4.95 -4.38
N THR A 33 -4.85 5.11 -4.55
CA THR A 33 -4.24 6.41 -4.88
C THR A 33 -3.42 6.27 -6.16
N ARG A 34 -3.25 7.38 -6.86
CA ARG A 34 -2.45 7.44 -8.07
C ARG A 34 -1.18 8.22 -7.80
N ARG A 35 -0.05 7.63 -8.14
CA ARG A 35 1.26 8.25 -7.94
C ARG A 35 1.40 9.49 -8.79
N ASN A 36 2.03 10.52 -8.23
CA ASN A 36 2.23 11.77 -8.94
C ASN A 36 3.08 11.56 -10.20
N LEU A 37 2.88 12.42 -11.20
CA LEU A 37 3.55 12.29 -12.49
C LEU A 37 5.03 12.68 -12.44
N ASP A 38 5.46 13.36 -11.37
CA ASP A 38 6.86 13.73 -11.16
C ASP A 38 7.69 12.66 -10.47
N LYS A 39 7.10 11.52 -10.14
CA LYS A 39 7.83 10.40 -9.56
C LYS A 39 8.83 9.81 -10.55
N GLU A 40 10.01 9.44 -10.08
CA GLU A 40 11.05 8.84 -10.92
C GLU A 40 10.71 7.42 -11.36
N TRP A 41 9.85 6.74 -10.58
CA TRP A 41 9.48 5.36 -10.85
C TRP A 41 7.97 5.19 -10.76
N ALA A 42 7.40 4.47 -11.73
CA ALA A 42 5.97 4.16 -11.80
C ALA A 42 5.09 5.43 -11.71
N ALA A 43 5.54 6.53 -12.34
CA ALA A 43 4.76 7.78 -12.37
C ALA A 43 3.38 7.53 -12.96
N GLY A 44 2.35 8.04 -12.29
CA GLY A 44 0.98 7.91 -12.75
C GLY A 44 0.33 6.54 -12.53
N TRP A 45 1.06 5.57 -11.96
CA TRP A 45 0.48 4.27 -11.62
C TRP A 45 -0.41 4.38 -10.40
N TRP A 46 -1.39 3.49 -10.33
CA TRP A 46 -2.25 3.35 -9.16
C TRP A 46 -1.61 2.42 -8.13
N GLU A 47 -1.98 2.57 -6.87
CA GLU A 47 -1.45 1.76 -5.77
C GLU A 47 -2.38 1.79 -4.56
N LEU A 48 -2.15 0.85 -3.64
CA LEU A 48 -2.73 0.92 -2.31
C LEU A 48 -1.82 1.78 -1.42
N PRO A 49 -2.39 2.45 -0.40
CA PRO A 49 -1.54 3.25 0.50
C PRO A 49 -0.53 2.38 1.24
N GLY A 50 0.65 2.94 1.45
CA GLY A 50 1.72 2.24 2.14
C GLY A 50 3.03 3.01 2.11
N GLY A 51 4.06 2.42 2.66
CA GLY A 51 5.39 3.02 2.71
C GLY A 51 6.36 2.25 3.58
N GLY A 52 7.49 2.88 3.89
CA GLY A 52 8.54 2.26 4.70
C GLY A 52 8.26 2.32 6.19
N VAL A 53 8.73 1.31 6.90
CA VAL A 53 8.71 1.28 8.36
C VAL A 53 9.94 2.02 8.87
N ASN A 54 9.74 2.97 9.78
CA ASN A 54 10.84 3.71 10.38
C ASN A 54 11.53 2.87 11.46
N ALA A 55 12.82 3.16 11.72
CA ALA A 55 13.55 2.49 12.77
C ALA A 55 12.84 2.67 14.11
N GLY A 56 12.65 1.56 14.85
CA GLY A 56 11.97 1.56 16.14
C GLY A 56 10.45 1.54 16.07
N GLU A 57 9.88 1.62 14.88
CA GLU A 57 8.44 1.58 14.66
C GLU A 57 8.03 0.14 14.31
N ASP A 58 6.92 -0.36 14.86
CA ASP A 58 6.41 -1.65 14.38
C ASP A 58 5.59 -1.47 13.10
N SER A 59 5.31 -2.56 12.39
CA SER A 59 4.65 -2.48 11.09
C SER A 59 3.21 -1.98 11.18
N LYS A 60 2.50 -2.29 12.27
CA LYS A 60 1.14 -1.81 12.46
C LYS A 60 1.10 -0.30 12.65
N ASP A 61 1.99 0.24 13.47
CA ASP A 61 2.08 1.69 13.67
C ASP A 61 2.50 2.38 12.38
N ALA A 62 3.38 1.75 11.60
CA ALA A 62 3.82 2.29 10.32
C ALA A 62 2.66 2.42 9.33
N ILE A 63 1.83 1.37 9.19
CA ILE A 63 0.72 1.44 8.23
C ILE A 63 -0.34 2.45 8.67
N ILE A 64 -0.60 2.55 9.97
CA ILE A 64 -1.53 3.56 10.49
C ILE A 64 -1.02 4.97 10.17
N ARG A 65 0.26 5.21 10.39
CA ARG A 65 0.92 6.48 10.07
C ARG A 65 0.88 6.79 8.57
N GLU A 66 1.26 5.83 7.73
CA GLU A 66 1.30 6.04 6.28
C GLU A 66 -0.08 6.35 5.70
N ILE A 67 -1.10 5.63 6.13
CA ILE A 67 -2.48 5.91 5.68
C ILE A 67 -2.90 7.31 6.12
N LYS A 68 -2.60 7.69 7.35
CA LYS A 68 -2.93 9.03 7.86
C LYS A 68 -2.23 10.12 7.06
N GLU A 69 -0.94 9.93 6.77
CA GLU A 69 -0.16 10.92 6.00
C GLU A 69 -0.64 11.04 4.55
N GLU A 70 -0.89 9.91 3.90
CA GLU A 70 -1.21 9.90 2.46
C GLU A 70 -2.65 10.32 2.16
N VAL A 71 -3.62 9.87 2.96
CA VAL A 71 -5.04 10.02 2.65
C VAL A 71 -5.87 10.63 3.78
N GLY A 72 -5.26 10.91 4.92
CA GLY A 72 -5.90 11.64 6.01
C GLY A 72 -6.85 10.83 6.89
N ILE A 73 -6.92 9.51 6.72
CA ILE A 73 -7.80 8.64 7.51
C ILE A 73 -7.05 7.99 8.65
N ASP A 74 -7.65 7.96 9.85
CA ASP A 74 -7.13 7.22 10.99
C ASP A 74 -7.78 5.84 11.04
N VAL A 75 -6.98 4.80 10.80
CA VAL A 75 -7.45 3.41 10.81
C VAL A 75 -7.13 2.67 12.12
N SER A 76 -6.67 3.37 13.16
CA SER A 76 -6.24 2.73 14.41
C SER A 76 -7.35 1.93 15.10
N ASN A 77 -8.61 2.30 14.90
CA ASN A 77 -9.76 1.61 15.47
C ASN A 77 -10.58 0.85 14.43
N ALA A 78 -10.07 0.71 13.21
CA ALA A 78 -10.78 -0.02 12.16
C ALA A 78 -10.73 -1.53 12.42
N LYS A 79 -11.69 -2.26 11.89
CA LYS A 79 -11.67 -3.72 11.90
C LYS A 79 -10.59 -4.22 10.97
N GLY A 80 -9.94 -5.32 11.34
CA GLY A 80 -8.93 -5.96 10.52
C GLY A 80 -7.57 -5.99 11.21
N GLY A 81 -6.54 -6.08 10.39
CA GLY A 81 -5.16 -6.16 10.87
C GLY A 81 -4.28 -6.81 9.83
N HIS A 82 -3.15 -7.35 10.28
CA HIS A 82 -2.20 -8.03 9.41
C HIS A 82 -2.84 -9.27 8.77
N ILE A 83 -2.67 -9.44 7.47
CA ILE A 83 -3.25 -10.58 6.75
C ILE A 83 -2.18 -11.50 6.15
N TYR A 84 -1.06 -10.96 5.68
CA TYR A 84 0.06 -11.79 5.25
C TYR A 84 1.29 -10.92 5.01
N THR A 85 2.44 -11.59 4.84
CA THR A 85 3.71 -10.94 4.51
C THR A 85 4.30 -11.62 3.28
N TYR A 86 4.79 -10.83 2.35
CA TYR A 86 5.55 -11.39 1.24
C TYR A 86 6.92 -10.73 1.15
N LYS A 87 7.80 -11.38 0.42
CA LYS A 87 9.18 -10.96 0.29
C LYS A 87 9.47 -10.70 -1.19
N ASN A 88 10.13 -9.58 -1.46
CA ASN A 88 10.69 -9.30 -2.76
C ASN A 88 12.21 -9.30 -2.66
N GLU A 89 12.85 -10.14 -3.46
CA GLU A 89 14.31 -10.22 -3.49
C GLU A 89 14.76 -10.13 -4.93
N SER A 90 15.55 -9.10 -5.24
CA SER A 90 16.06 -8.87 -6.59
C SER A 90 17.53 -8.53 -6.49
N PRO A 91 18.43 -9.54 -6.54
CA PRO A 91 19.87 -9.29 -6.48
C PRO A 91 20.38 -8.35 -7.57
N GLU A 92 19.77 -8.40 -8.74
CA GLU A 92 20.15 -7.53 -9.86
C GLU A 92 19.81 -6.06 -9.59
N GLU A 93 18.69 -5.81 -8.97
CA GLU A 93 18.24 -4.46 -8.60
C GLU A 93 18.80 -4.01 -7.26
N LYS A 94 19.37 -4.94 -6.48
CA LYS A 94 19.85 -4.69 -5.12
C LYS A 94 18.78 -4.07 -4.23
N ASN A 95 17.54 -4.50 -4.41
CA ASN A 95 16.37 -3.97 -3.74
C ASN A 95 15.59 -5.11 -3.10
N ASN A 96 15.90 -5.39 -1.83
CA ASN A 96 15.27 -6.46 -1.07
C ASN A 96 14.34 -5.88 -0.04
N TYR A 97 13.09 -6.36 0.02
CA TYR A 97 12.16 -5.89 1.03
C TYR A 97 11.12 -6.95 1.39
N PHE A 98 10.69 -6.90 2.65
CA PHE A 98 9.48 -7.58 3.10
C PHE A 98 8.33 -6.59 3.04
N VAL A 99 7.15 -7.08 2.73
CA VAL A 99 5.94 -6.27 2.71
C VAL A 99 4.92 -6.91 3.65
N ASP A 100 4.58 -6.20 4.72
CA ASP A 100 3.47 -6.58 5.60
C ASP A 100 2.20 -5.97 5.05
N VAL A 101 1.21 -6.81 4.77
CA VAL A 101 -0.06 -6.39 4.18
C VAL A 101 -1.14 -6.42 5.26
N TYR A 102 -1.84 -5.30 5.40
CA TYR A 102 -2.92 -5.13 6.36
C TYR A 102 -4.23 -4.90 5.62
N ASN A 103 -5.33 -5.34 6.22
CA ASN A 103 -6.68 -5.03 5.74
C ASN A 103 -7.41 -4.27 6.84
N PHE A 104 -7.97 -3.13 6.51
CA PHE A 104 -8.77 -2.32 7.42
C PHE A 104 -10.13 -2.05 6.79
N VAL A 105 -11.19 -2.27 7.56
CA VAL A 105 -12.56 -2.00 7.13
C VAL A 105 -13.15 -0.95 8.07
N LEU A 106 -13.62 0.15 7.51
CA LEU A 106 -14.23 1.23 8.30
C LEU A 106 -15.20 2.01 7.42
N ASP A 107 -16.09 2.76 8.10
CA ASP A 107 -17.03 3.63 7.41
C ASP A 107 -16.32 4.93 7.03
N PHE A 108 -16.15 5.17 5.75
CA PHE A 108 -15.59 6.42 5.24
C PHE A 108 -16.18 6.75 3.87
N LYS A 109 -16.06 7.98 3.45
CA LYS A 109 -16.52 8.48 2.15
C LYS A 109 -15.47 9.40 1.53
N ALA A 110 -15.63 9.70 0.26
CA ALA A 110 -14.71 10.56 -0.48
C ALA A 110 -14.43 11.90 0.24
N SER A 111 -15.44 12.46 0.92
CA SER A 111 -15.28 13.72 1.64
C SER A 111 -14.34 13.63 2.84
N ASP A 112 -14.06 12.41 3.34
CA ASP A 112 -13.13 12.21 4.46
C ASP A 112 -11.67 12.15 4.00
N ILE A 113 -11.42 12.05 2.69
CA ILE A 113 -10.09 11.84 2.14
C ILE A 113 -9.39 13.18 1.91
N LYS A 114 -8.17 13.29 2.42
CA LYS A 114 -7.28 14.43 2.19
C LYS A 114 -5.93 13.91 1.73
N VAL A 115 -5.70 13.94 0.42
CA VAL A 115 -4.47 13.38 -0.14
C VAL A 115 -3.26 14.29 0.10
N GLN A 116 -2.10 13.66 0.25
CA GLN A 116 -0.81 14.34 0.33
C GLN A 116 -0.40 14.76 -1.07
N GLN A 117 -0.62 16.02 -1.41
CA GLN A 117 -0.51 16.52 -2.79
C GLN A 117 0.84 16.30 -3.45
N GLU A 118 1.92 16.29 -2.67
CA GLU A 118 3.27 16.07 -3.19
C GLU A 118 3.46 14.63 -3.68
N GLU A 119 2.71 13.67 -3.10
CA GLU A 119 2.88 12.25 -3.38
C GLU A 119 1.77 11.69 -4.25
N VAL A 120 0.57 12.23 -4.13
CA VAL A 120 -0.66 11.67 -4.69
C VAL A 120 -1.30 12.62 -5.68
N LEU A 121 -1.46 12.16 -6.93
CA LEU A 121 -2.12 12.91 -7.99
C LEU A 121 -3.64 12.95 -7.78
N GLU A 122 -4.23 11.81 -7.48
CA GLU A 122 -5.68 11.64 -7.26
C GLU A 122 -5.94 10.37 -6.48
N PHE A 123 -7.17 10.21 -6.01
CA PHE A 123 -7.60 8.97 -5.34
C PHE A 123 -8.92 8.49 -5.94
N ASN A 124 -9.26 7.23 -5.67
CA ASN A 124 -10.58 6.67 -5.96
C ASN A 124 -10.97 5.67 -4.89
N ILE A 125 -12.27 5.49 -4.69
CA ILE A 125 -12.83 4.42 -3.88
C ILE A 125 -13.37 3.43 -4.91
N ALA A 126 -12.57 2.41 -5.21
CA ALA A 126 -12.69 1.60 -6.41
C ALA A 126 -13.20 0.18 -6.11
N THR A 127 -13.97 -0.36 -7.06
CA THR A 127 -14.28 -1.79 -7.06
C THR A 127 -13.04 -2.57 -7.52
N PHE A 128 -13.02 -3.88 -7.26
CA PHE A 128 -11.93 -4.71 -7.75
C PHE A 128 -11.86 -4.71 -9.28
N GLU A 129 -12.99 -4.65 -9.95
CA GLU A 129 -13.03 -4.54 -11.42
C GLU A 129 -12.30 -3.29 -11.90
N GLU A 130 -12.50 -2.15 -11.22
CA GLU A 130 -11.79 -0.92 -11.53
C GLU A 130 -10.28 -1.06 -11.30
N ILE A 131 -9.86 -1.75 -10.23
CA ILE A 131 -8.44 -2.03 -9.97
C ILE A 131 -7.85 -2.87 -11.11
N GLN A 132 -8.56 -3.89 -11.56
CA GLN A 132 -8.13 -4.72 -12.69
C GLN A 132 -7.97 -3.88 -13.97
N ASN A 133 -8.87 -2.94 -14.20
CA ASN A 133 -8.78 -2.05 -15.35
C ASN A 133 -7.59 -1.08 -15.25
N TYR A 134 -7.29 -0.57 -14.05
CA TYR A 134 -6.10 0.26 -13.83
C TYR A 134 -4.84 -0.52 -14.15
N GLU A 135 -4.76 -1.79 -13.74
CA GLU A 135 -3.59 -2.62 -14.04
C GLU A 135 -3.40 -2.79 -15.55
N LYS A 136 -4.49 -3.03 -16.29
CA LYS A 136 -4.43 -3.23 -17.74
C LYS A 136 -4.08 -1.96 -18.51
N GLU A 137 -4.61 -0.82 -18.09
CA GLU A 137 -4.51 0.42 -18.85
C GLU A 137 -3.30 1.27 -18.50
N ILE A 138 -2.89 1.26 -17.25
CA ILE A 138 -1.84 2.15 -16.73
C ILE A 138 -0.78 1.34 -15.99
N GLY A 139 -1.19 0.65 -14.94
CA GLY A 139 -0.36 -0.11 -14.02
C GLY A 139 -0.87 0.05 -12.59
N PHE A 140 -0.80 -1.03 -11.84
CA PHE A 140 -1.16 -1.06 -10.43
C PHE A 140 -0.01 -1.71 -9.67
N LEU A 141 0.63 -0.95 -8.79
CA LEU A 141 1.82 -1.41 -8.09
C LEU A 141 1.53 -2.66 -7.26
N HIS A 142 2.42 -3.62 -7.35
CA HIS A 142 2.36 -4.90 -6.61
C HIS A 142 1.10 -5.72 -6.90
N TYR A 143 0.46 -5.49 -8.05
CA TYR A 143 -0.82 -6.12 -8.37
C TYR A 143 -0.77 -7.65 -8.22
N ASN A 144 0.22 -8.30 -8.81
CA ASN A 144 0.31 -9.76 -8.78
C ASN A 144 0.53 -10.31 -7.36
N SER A 145 1.27 -9.56 -6.53
CA SER A 145 1.52 -9.94 -5.14
C SER A 145 0.29 -9.73 -4.26
N LEU A 146 -0.53 -8.73 -4.56
CA LEU A 146 -1.70 -8.36 -3.76
C LEU A 146 -2.97 -9.08 -4.19
N LYS A 147 -3.05 -9.51 -5.44
CA LYS A 147 -4.26 -10.15 -5.97
C LYS A 147 -4.75 -11.34 -5.14
N PRO A 148 -3.88 -12.28 -4.69
CA PRO A 148 -4.36 -13.39 -3.84
C PRO A 148 -5.02 -12.92 -2.54
N ALA A 149 -4.49 -11.87 -1.92
CA ALA A 149 -5.07 -11.32 -0.70
C ALA A 149 -6.44 -10.68 -0.97
N ILE A 150 -6.54 -9.91 -2.04
CA ILE A 150 -7.80 -9.26 -2.43
C ILE A 150 -8.86 -10.32 -2.74
N ASP A 151 -8.49 -11.35 -3.50
CA ASP A 151 -9.41 -12.47 -3.82
C ASP A 151 -9.92 -13.14 -2.55
N LYS A 152 -9.03 -13.37 -1.58
CA LYS A 152 -9.39 -13.98 -0.30
C LYS A 152 -10.33 -13.10 0.51
N ILE A 153 -10.09 -11.81 0.55
CA ILE A 153 -10.95 -10.85 1.22
C ILE A 153 -12.35 -10.86 0.60
N MET A 154 -12.41 -10.83 -0.72
CA MET A 154 -13.69 -10.78 -1.44
C MET A 154 -14.53 -12.04 -1.28
N LYS A 155 -13.88 -13.19 -1.14
CA LYS A 155 -14.60 -14.46 -0.91
C LYS A 155 -15.30 -14.54 0.45
N LYS A 156 -14.88 -13.71 1.41
CA LYS A 156 -15.45 -13.67 2.77
C LYS A 156 -16.62 -12.69 2.89
N GLN A 157 -16.92 -11.97 1.85
CA GLN A 157 -18.00 -10.97 1.84
C GLN A 157 -19.33 -11.54 1.34
#